data_848d04119d206593de9a4b5237a7ef1b
#
_entry.id   848d04119d206593de9a4b5237a7ef1b
#
_cell.length_a   1.000
_cell.length_b   1.000
_cell.length_c   1.000
_cell.angle_alpha   90.00
_cell.angle_beta   90.00
_cell.angle_gamma   90.00
#
_symmetry.space_group_name_H-M   'P 1'
#
loop_
_entity.id
_entity.type
_entity.pdbx_description
1 polymer ?
#
loop_
_entity_poly.entity_id
_entity_poly.type
_entity_poly.pdbx_seq_one_letter_code
_entity_poly.pdbx_strand_id
1 'polypeptide(L)'
;LINRSTFYSHFSDKYELLSSYIQDLKITLKEELNKNANISGTKEYYLELIRILLNHIEQKKQIYISVMVNNKNSIIVDMVYDALNEEVSNRLLQDGDIKRVPMDIVTAFYLGAISNVGMRWLANSKYTKDELLNYLDKLLPDTIYLEK
;
A
#
# COMPACT_ATOMS: atom_id res chain seq x y z
N LEU A 1 -26.82 -7.85 -8.19
CA LEU A 1 -26.12 -7.52 -9.44
C LEU A 1 -26.41 -6.08 -9.79
N ILE A 2 -25.45 -5.17 -9.52
CA ILE A 2 -25.58 -3.78 -9.94
C ILE A 2 -25.45 -3.77 -11.48
N ASN A 3 -26.47 -3.21 -12.15
CA ASN A 3 -26.48 -3.11 -13.60
C ASN A 3 -25.34 -2.18 -14.05
N ARG A 4 -24.70 -2.49 -15.18
CA ARG A 4 -23.60 -1.74 -15.76
C ARG A 4 -23.93 -0.24 -15.94
N SER A 5 -25.17 0.09 -16.31
CA SER A 5 -25.65 1.47 -16.43
C SER A 5 -25.75 2.19 -15.09
N THR A 6 -26.17 1.50 -14.03
CA THR A 6 -26.21 2.05 -12.67
C THR A 6 -24.81 2.31 -12.10
N PHE A 7 -23.86 1.42 -12.43
CA PHE A 7 -22.46 1.59 -12.08
C PHE A 7 -21.86 2.88 -12.68
N TYR A 8 -22.05 3.09 -13.99
CA TYR A 8 -21.56 4.29 -14.67
C TYR A 8 -22.31 5.58 -14.34
N SER A 9 -23.51 5.52 -13.76
CA SER A 9 -24.22 6.69 -13.28
C SER A 9 -23.62 7.27 -11.99
N HIS A 10 -22.87 6.47 -11.21
CA HIS A 10 -22.23 6.89 -9.97
C HIS A 10 -20.76 7.28 -10.14
N PHE A 11 -20.10 6.82 -11.21
CA PHE A 11 -18.67 7.07 -11.46
C PHE A 11 -18.49 7.43 -12.93
N SER A 12 -17.88 8.58 -13.21
CA SER A 12 -17.63 9.06 -14.58
C SER A 12 -16.74 8.09 -15.37
N ASP A 13 -15.86 7.36 -14.66
CA ASP A 13 -15.04 6.28 -15.21
C ASP A 13 -14.46 5.39 -14.09
N LYS A 14 -13.68 4.39 -14.51
CA LYS A 14 -13.00 3.46 -13.61
C LYS A 14 -11.93 4.11 -12.74
N TYR A 15 -11.40 5.27 -13.12
CA TYR A 15 -10.40 6.00 -12.34
C TYR A 15 -11.04 6.72 -11.17
N GLU A 16 -12.24 7.29 -11.36
CA GLU A 16 -13.01 7.87 -10.27
C GLU A 16 -13.38 6.82 -9.24
N LEU A 17 -13.78 5.62 -9.68
CA LEU A 17 -14.03 4.49 -8.79
C LEU A 17 -12.75 4.05 -8.06
N LEU A 18 -11.63 3.94 -8.77
CA LEU A 18 -10.34 3.61 -8.16
C LEU A 18 -9.95 4.67 -7.13
N SER A 19 -10.10 5.95 -7.47
CA SER A 19 -9.83 7.06 -6.54
C SER A 19 -10.66 6.95 -5.27
N SER A 20 -11.94 6.60 -5.39
CA SER A 20 -12.80 6.32 -4.23
C SER A 20 -12.26 5.19 -3.37
N TYR A 21 -11.83 4.09 -3.97
CA TYR A 21 -11.25 2.97 -3.24
C TYR A 21 -9.92 3.31 -2.57
N ILE A 22 -9.12 4.17 -3.18
CA ILE A 22 -7.87 4.66 -2.56
C ILE A 22 -8.18 5.57 -1.36
N GLN A 23 -9.25 6.37 -1.41
CA GLN A 23 -9.71 7.12 -0.24
C GLN A 23 -10.18 6.20 0.89
N ASP A 24 -10.92 5.13 0.57
CA ASP A 24 -11.30 4.11 1.55
C ASP A 24 -10.06 3.44 2.16
N LEU A 25 -9.01 3.19 1.37
CA LEU A 25 -7.73 2.68 1.86
C LEU A 25 -7.10 3.63 2.88
N LYS A 26 -7.07 4.93 2.62
CA LYS A 26 -6.54 5.93 3.57
C LYS A 26 -7.28 5.90 4.91
N ILE A 27 -8.60 5.81 4.88
CA ILE A 27 -9.43 5.74 6.08
C ILE A 27 -9.13 4.45 6.85
N THR A 28 -9.15 3.32 6.15
CA THR A 28 -8.85 2.00 6.74
C THR A 28 -7.46 1.96 7.36
N LEU A 29 -6.45 2.52 6.70
CA LEU A 29 -5.09 2.61 7.24
C LEU A 29 -5.05 3.36 8.57
N LYS A 30 -5.66 4.54 8.62
CA LYS A 30 -5.70 5.34 9.86
C LYS A 30 -6.40 4.60 10.99
N GLU A 31 -7.52 3.96 10.71
CA GLU A 31 -8.30 3.22 11.71
C GLU A 31 -7.55 1.99 12.22
N GLU A 32 -7.02 1.17 11.33
CA GLU A 32 -6.34 -0.08 11.69
C GLU A 32 -5.00 0.17 12.40
N LEU A 33 -4.20 1.12 11.92
CA LEU A 33 -2.93 1.47 12.55
C LEU A 33 -3.14 2.12 13.92
N ASN A 34 -4.20 2.91 14.10
CA ASN A 34 -4.54 3.48 15.41
C ASN A 34 -5.01 2.42 16.41
N LYS A 35 -5.76 1.40 15.97
CA LYS A 35 -6.14 0.27 16.84
C LYS A 35 -4.92 -0.50 17.33
N ASN A 36 -3.89 -0.59 16.51
CA ASN A 36 -2.64 -1.28 16.78
C ASN A 36 -1.54 -0.33 17.27
N ALA A 37 -1.88 0.69 18.05
CA ALA A 37 -0.95 1.73 18.55
C ALA A 37 0.26 1.18 19.34
N ASN A 38 0.25 -0.11 19.73
CA ASN A 38 1.32 -0.80 20.43
C ASN A 38 2.35 -1.48 19.49
N ILE A 39 2.27 -1.25 18.17
CA ILE A 39 3.29 -1.76 17.24
C ILE A 39 4.61 -1.04 17.55
N SER A 40 5.55 -1.77 18.16
CA SER A 40 6.75 -1.19 18.77
C SER A 40 7.95 -1.11 17.82
N GLY A 41 7.90 -1.80 16.68
CA GLY A 41 9.02 -1.88 15.73
C GLY A 41 8.67 -1.32 14.36
N THR A 42 9.67 -0.77 13.69
CA THR A 42 9.50 -0.25 12.33
C THR A 42 9.14 -1.37 11.34
N LYS A 43 9.74 -2.54 11.48
CA LYS A 43 9.46 -3.72 10.66
C LYS A 43 8.01 -4.20 10.83
N GLU A 44 7.57 -4.36 12.07
CA GLU A 44 6.20 -4.77 12.40
C GLU A 44 5.18 -3.77 11.85
N TYR A 45 5.48 -2.48 11.96
CA TYR A 45 4.65 -1.43 11.38
C TYR A 45 4.53 -1.57 9.86
N TYR A 46 5.64 -1.78 9.15
CA TYR A 46 5.61 -1.96 7.70
C TYR A 46 4.87 -3.23 7.27
N LEU A 47 5.05 -4.33 7.98
CA LEU A 47 4.33 -5.57 7.68
C LEU A 47 2.83 -5.40 7.88
N GLU A 48 2.40 -4.69 8.93
CA GLU A 48 0.99 -4.38 9.15
C GLU A 48 0.43 -3.48 8.05
N LEU A 49 1.16 -2.44 7.66
CA LEU A 49 0.77 -1.57 6.55
C LEU A 49 0.63 -2.34 5.25
N ILE A 50 1.57 -3.24 4.93
CA ILE A 50 1.50 -4.12 3.77
C ILE A 50 0.28 -5.04 3.86
N ARG A 51 0.01 -5.62 5.02
CA ARG A 51 -1.14 -6.50 5.25
C ARG A 51 -2.45 -5.78 4.97
N ILE A 52 -2.61 -4.57 5.46
CA ILE A 52 -3.81 -3.73 5.22
C ILE A 52 -3.95 -3.43 3.73
N LEU A 53 -2.86 -3.03 3.07
CA LEU A 53 -2.84 -2.75 1.64
C LEU A 53 -3.24 -3.97 0.80
N LEU A 54 -2.64 -5.14 1.07
CA LEU A 54 -2.95 -6.37 0.35
C LEU A 54 -4.39 -6.82 0.57
N ASN A 55 -4.93 -6.68 1.78
CA ASN A 55 -6.34 -6.95 2.06
C ASN A 55 -7.27 -6.06 1.24
N HIS A 56 -6.97 -4.77 1.18
CA HIS A 56 -7.74 -3.81 0.40
C HIS A 56 -7.69 -4.13 -1.10
N ILE A 57 -6.51 -4.40 -1.65
CA ILE A 57 -6.33 -4.79 -3.05
C ILE A 57 -7.11 -6.08 -3.37
N GLU A 58 -7.06 -7.08 -2.49
CA GLU A 58 -7.76 -8.35 -2.68
C GLU A 58 -9.27 -8.17 -2.71
N GLN A 59 -9.83 -7.36 -1.82
CA GLN A 59 -11.26 -7.02 -1.80
C GLN A 59 -11.74 -6.28 -3.04
N LYS A 60 -10.87 -5.48 -3.66
CA LYS A 60 -11.16 -4.62 -4.81
C LYS A 60 -10.47 -5.10 -6.10
N LYS A 61 -10.07 -6.36 -6.14
CA LYS A 61 -9.21 -6.97 -7.17
C LYS A 61 -9.64 -6.64 -8.60
N GLN A 62 -10.94 -6.71 -8.89
CA GLN A 62 -11.44 -6.52 -10.26
C GLN A 62 -11.21 -5.10 -10.79
N ILE A 63 -11.36 -4.09 -9.94
CA ILE A 63 -11.12 -2.70 -10.38
C ILE A 63 -9.63 -2.46 -10.59
N TYR A 64 -8.77 -2.94 -9.67
CA TYR A 64 -7.33 -2.83 -9.83
C TYR A 64 -6.86 -3.47 -11.14
N ILE A 65 -7.28 -4.70 -11.43
CA ILE A 65 -6.94 -5.39 -12.69
C ILE A 65 -7.46 -4.61 -13.90
N SER A 66 -8.69 -4.08 -13.86
CA SER A 66 -9.27 -3.35 -14.99
C SER A 66 -8.50 -2.06 -15.34
N VAL A 67 -7.91 -1.42 -14.35
CA VAL A 67 -7.05 -0.25 -14.56
C VAL A 67 -5.67 -0.65 -15.04
N MET A 68 -5.08 -1.72 -14.47
CA MET A 68 -3.76 -2.23 -14.86
C MET A 68 -3.65 -2.57 -16.34
N VAL A 69 -4.66 -3.24 -16.90
CA VAL A 69 -4.67 -3.66 -18.31
C VAL A 69 -4.48 -2.48 -19.27
N ASN A 70 -4.96 -1.29 -18.90
CA ASN A 70 -4.96 -0.13 -19.79
C ASN A 70 -3.77 0.84 -19.57
N ASN A 71 -3.12 0.82 -18.39
CA ASN A 71 -2.17 1.87 -17.98
C ASN A 71 -0.80 1.38 -17.53
N LYS A 72 -0.45 0.13 -17.83
CA LYS A 72 0.86 -0.44 -17.46
C LYS A 72 1.27 -0.17 -16.00
N ASN A 73 0.30 -0.14 -15.09
CA ASN A 73 0.46 -0.06 -13.64
C ASN A 73 0.90 1.31 -13.05
N SER A 74 1.39 2.25 -13.83
CA SER A 74 1.99 3.49 -13.28
C SER A 74 1.01 4.30 -12.44
N ILE A 75 -0.18 4.58 -12.95
CA ILE A 75 -1.20 5.38 -12.24
C ILE A 75 -1.59 4.76 -10.88
N ILE A 76 -1.77 3.43 -10.84
CA ILE A 76 -2.14 2.76 -9.59
C ILE A 76 -1.01 2.87 -8.57
N VAL A 77 0.22 2.66 -9.02
CA VAL A 77 1.40 2.78 -8.16
C VAL A 77 1.50 4.19 -7.59
N ASP A 78 1.34 5.22 -8.44
CA ASP A 78 1.38 6.62 -8.01
C ASP A 78 0.26 6.94 -7.02
N MET A 79 -0.98 6.52 -7.28
CA MET A 79 -2.12 6.76 -6.38
C MET A 79 -1.94 6.05 -5.02
N VAL A 80 -1.43 4.82 -5.02
CA VAL A 80 -1.14 4.08 -3.77
C VAL A 80 0.03 4.74 -3.04
N TYR A 81 1.07 5.15 -3.77
CA TYR A 81 2.20 5.88 -3.20
C TYR A 81 1.72 7.15 -2.48
N ASP A 82 0.96 7.99 -3.15
CA ASP A 82 0.45 9.23 -2.59
C ASP A 82 -0.44 8.98 -1.36
N ALA A 83 -1.23 7.90 -1.40
CA ALA A 83 -2.09 7.52 -0.28
C ALA A 83 -1.31 7.14 0.99
N LEU A 84 -0.16 6.48 0.82
CA LEU A 84 0.64 5.94 1.92
C LEU A 84 1.75 6.88 2.36
N ASN A 85 2.18 7.80 1.47
CA ASN A 85 3.36 8.64 1.69
C ASN A 85 3.28 9.46 2.97
N GLU A 86 2.14 10.07 3.25
CA GLU A 86 1.94 10.89 4.47
C GLU A 86 2.10 10.04 5.73
N GLU A 87 1.43 8.87 5.77
CA GLU A 87 1.44 7.98 6.93
C GLU A 87 2.84 7.40 7.21
N VAL A 88 3.52 6.94 6.15
CA VAL A 88 4.87 6.39 6.25
C VAL A 88 5.88 7.46 6.64
N SER A 89 5.80 8.65 6.05
CA SER A 89 6.69 9.76 6.38
C SER A 89 6.52 10.20 7.83
N ASN A 90 5.28 10.31 8.32
CA ASN A 90 5.00 10.67 9.71
C ASN A 90 5.57 9.63 10.69
N ARG A 91 5.42 8.35 10.38
CA ARG A 91 5.98 7.27 11.22
C ARG A 91 7.50 7.31 11.25
N LEU A 92 8.15 7.45 10.10
CA LEU A 92 9.60 7.56 10.02
C LEU A 92 10.15 8.77 10.78
N LEU A 93 9.42 9.90 10.79
CA LEU A 93 9.79 11.08 11.59
C LEU A 93 9.69 10.83 13.10
N GLN A 94 8.71 10.04 13.54
CA GLN A 94 8.52 9.70 14.96
C GLN A 94 9.60 8.73 15.46
N ASP A 95 10.04 7.78 14.64
CA ASP A 95 11.08 6.81 14.98
C ASP A 95 12.49 7.43 15.08
N GLY A 96 12.65 8.70 14.69
CA GLY A 96 13.61 9.65 15.25
C GLY A 96 15.04 9.62 14.73
N ASP A 97 15.46 8.75 13.83
CA ASP A 97 16.88 8.56 13.55
C ASP A 97 17.31 8.49 12.07
N ILE A 98 16.58 9.16 11.16
CA ILE A 98 17.00 9.24 9.75
C ILE A 98 18.02 10.37 9.56
N LYS A 99 19.22 10.20 10.08
CA LYS A 99 20.26 11.24 9.96
C LYS A 99 21.18 11.09 8.75
N ARG A 100 21.14 9.93 8.06
CA ARG A 100 22.07 9.62 6.96
C ARG A 100 21.47 9.53 5.58
N VAL A 101 20.15 9.25 5.47
CA VAL A 101 19.46 9.16 4.19
C VAL A 101 18.29 10.14 4.19
N PRO A 102 18.10 10.95 3.14
CA PRO A 102 16.94 11.84 3.04
C PRO A 102 15.62 11.05 3.13
N MET A 103 14.65 11.61 3.87
CA MET A 103 13.35 10.98 4.15
C MET A 103 12.60 10.60 2.87
N ASP A 104 12.60 11.47 1.87
CA ASP A 104 11.98 11.24 0.58
C ASP A 104 12.54 10.02 -0.15
N ILE A 105 13.84 9.78 -0.04
CA ILE A 105 14.50 8.59 -0.62
C ILE A 105 14.08 7.33 0.13
N VAL A 106 14.06 7.37 1.46
CA VAL A 106 13.64 6.21 2.28
C VAL A 106 12.17 5.87 1.99
N THR A 107 11.30 6.87 2.01
CA THR A 107 9.87 6.69 1.73
C THR A 107 9.66 6.15 0.32
N ALA A 108 10.32 6.72 -0.69
CA ALA A 108 10.23 6.26 -2.08
C ALA A 108 10.71 4.81 -2.24
N PHE A 109 11.78 4.42 -1.56
CA PHE A 109 12.31 3.06 -1.60
C PHE A 109 11.28 2.05 -1.03
N TYR A 110 10.78 2.28 0.18
CA TYR A 110 9.86 1.35 0.82
C TYR A 110 8.50 1.30 0.12
N LEU A 111 7.89 2.45 -0.19
CA LEU A 111 6.60 2.49 -0.87
C LEU A 111 6.69 1.98 -2.31
N GLY A 112 7.77 2.30 -3.01
CA GLY A 112 7.99 1.80 -4.36
C GLY A 112 8.14 0.28 -4.40
N ALA A 113 8.89 -0.29 -3.45
CA ALA A 113 9.05 -1.73 -3.31
C ALA A 113 7.70 -2.41 -3.01
N ILE A 114 6.97 -1.93 -2.00
CA ILE A 114 5.67 -2.49 -1.58
C ILE A 114 4.65 -2.42 -2.70
N SER A 115 4.51 -1.26 -3.34
CA SER A 115 3.54 -1.05 -4.42
C SER A 115 3.86 -1.96 -5.62
N ASN A 116 5.13 -2.07 -6.00
CA ASN A 116 5.54 -2.91 -7.13
C ASN A 116 5.30 -4.40 -6.84
N VAL A 117 5.66 -4.86 -5.65
CA VAL A 117 5.43 -6.25 -5.23
C VAL A 117 3.94 -6.57 -5.17
N GLY A 118 3.12 -5.69 -4.59
CA GLY A 118 1.67 -5.85 -4.54
C GLY A 118 1.04 -5.94 -5.92
N MET A 119 1.47 -5.09 -6.86
CA MET A 119 0.97 -5.10 -8.23
C MET A 119 1.37 -6.38 -9.00
N ARG A 120 2.61 -6.84 -8.82
CA ARG A 120 3.06 -8.11 -9.41
C ARG A 120 2.31 -9.31 -8.85
N TRP A 121 2.07 -9.33 -7.56
CA TRP A 121 1.27 -10.35 -6.92
C TRP A 121 -0.17 -10.37 -7.45
N LEU A 122 -0.78 -9.19 -7.60
CA LEU A 122 -2.13 -9.06 -8.15
C LEU A 122 -2.22 -9.57 -9.60
N ALA A 123 -1.21 -9.26 -10.42
CA ALA A 123 -1.17 -9.67 -11.83
C ALA A 123 -0.92 -11.16 -12.02
N ASN A 124 -0.09 -11.77 -11.17
CA ASN A 124 0.37 -13.16 -11.31
C ASN A 124 0.43 -13.84 -9.94
N SER A 125 -0.71 -14.12 -9.32
CA SER A 125 -0.79 -14.71 -7.97
C SER A 125 -0.27 -16.16 -7.95
N LYS A 126 1.06 -16.32 -7.95
CA LYS A 126 1.70 -17.61 -7.69
C LYS A 126 1.72 -17.97 -6.21
N TYR A 127 1.53 -16.97 -5.35
CA TYR A 127 1.65 -17.08 -3.91
C TYR A 127 0.34 -16.62 -3.25
N THR A 128 0.00 -17.23 -2.13
CA THR A 128 -1.04 -16.71 -1.26
C THR A 128 -0.57 -15.39 -0.61
N LYS A 129 -1.51 -14.63 -0.08
CA LYS A 129 -1.20 -13.41 0.66
C LYS A 129 -0.27 -13.67 1.85
N ASP A 130 -0.51 -14.75 2.58
CA ASP A 130 0.29 -15.11 3.76
C ASP A 130 1.71 -15.53 3.39
N GLU A 131 1.88 -16.28 2.28
CA GLU A 131 3.21 -16.58 1.73
C GLU A 131 3.95 -15.32 1.33
N LEU A 132 3.26 -14.37 0.67
CA LEU A 132 3.86 -13.10 0.28
C LEU A 132 4.31 -12.30 1.50
N LEU A 133 3.46 -12.18 2.53
CA LEU A 133 3.82 -11.51 3.79
C LEU A 133 5.03 -12.16 4.46
N ASN A 134 5.10 -13.49 4.48
CA ASN A 134 6.25 -14.21 5.02
C ASN A 134 7.55 -13.97 4.23
N TYR A 135 7.47 -13.82 2.90
CA TYR A 135 8.63 -13.46 2.09
C TYR A 135 9.07 -12.02 2.34
N LEU A 136 8.12 -11.10 2.46
CA LEU A 136 8.42 -9.69 2.76
C LEU A 136 9.02 -9.53 4.16
N ASP A 137 8.54 -10.29 5.14
CA ASP A 137 9.13 -10.34 6.48
C ASP A 137 10.62 -10.70 6.45
N LYS A 138 11.01 -11.66 5.60
CA LYS A 138 12.41 -12.08 5.43
C LYS A 138 13.27 -11.07 4.68
N LEU A 139 12.67 -10.21 3.86
CA LEU A 139 13.38 -9.19 3.08
C LEU A 139 13.51 -7.86 3.83
N LEU A 140 12.59 -7.58 4.75
CA LEU A 140 12.65 -6.37 5.56
C LEU A 140 13.69 -6.53 6.67
N PRO A 141 14.57 -5.56 6.90
CA PRO A 141 15.49 -5.59 8.02
C PRO A 141 14.73 -5.46 9.34
N ASP A 142 15.24 -6.12 10.39
CA ASP A 142 14.63 -6.03 11.74
C ASP A 142 14.70 -4.61 12.31
N THR A 143 15.67 -3.86 11.86
CA THR A 143 15.81 -2.43 12.16
C THR A 143 16.14 -1.73 10.86
N ILE A 144 15.46 -0.66 10.53
CA ILE A 144 15.96 0.28 9.53
C ILE A 144 17.14 0.95 10.22
N TYR A 145 18.36 0.46 9.95
CA TYR A 145 19.57 0.95 10.58
C TYR A 145 19.79 2.41 10.20
N LEU A 146 19.44 3.21 11.13
CA LEU A 146 19.90 4.57 11.23
C LEU A 146 21.08 4.49 12.19
N GLU A 147 22.26 4.18 11.68
CA GLU A 147 23.45 4.19 12.52
C GLU A 147 23.58 5.57 13.17
N LYS A 148 23.74 5.53 14.49
CA LYS A 148 24.00 6.70 15.33
C LYS A 148 25.16 7.56 14.85
#